data_24f3d9162dc59fa94c61e3735b09ab50
#
_entry.id   24f3d9162dc59fa94c61e3735b09ab50
#
_cell.length_a   1.000
_cell.length_b   1.000
_cell.length_c   1.000
_cell.angle_alpha   90.00
_cell.angle_beta   90.00
_cell.angle_gamma   90.00
#
_symmetry.space_group_name_H-M   'P 1'
#
loop_
_entity.id
_entity.type
_entity.pdbx_description
1 polymer ?
#
loop_
_entity_poly.entity_id
_entity_poly.type
_entity_poly.pdbx_seq_one_letter_code
_entity_poly.pdbx_strand_id
1 'polypeptide(L)'
;MKVADALARTLRNWGASFAFGIPGNDVLETVRACEEAGIRFVLAKSEPAAAFMADAVCQITGKPQVLIPALGPGIANATAGIAGALMERSPLAVLTGEMAGANAQIYNHQVFDHVALATPVTKYAAQLNATRPAQQMARALDIAMAYPAGPVMLNVPADLGRSESAEKFEAHPAEIARTTLAQDAAVAARLTLARAKRPLALIGRGAVHDGVPEALRGFLESWHMPFFATYKGKGTVDEAHALCLGAVGLSPIVDAANMKIVREADLIVCIGFDPIELRDAWLDAWPQDRAVVTLDWGPLHHRIFPLGQECYGHLPAMLGQLSSSGEAGSAAWPEAALKACRDEVAQIVRPRTPPKGISPAALFKAVSDRIAPDWKLTVDVGAHRILANHAVKCRSPGQLLQSNGLCCMGYAVPAAIGAQLACPDAPVVALVGDGCMLMTAGELPLAAELGLPIIVVVLNDGALSLIKLKQAKMQMAPRAVDFKGPRFDLMGQACGAVGVRVETQAQFEKAFAEALSSRKFTVIDAIVDPAEYMEQM
;
A
#
# COMPACT_ATOMS: atom_id res chain seq x y z
N MET A 1 -18.10 33.26 0.35
CA MET A 1 -17.84 31.79 0.38
C MET A 1 -17.14 31.49 1.71
N LYS A 2 -17.60 30.49 2.44
CA LYS A 2 -16.92 30.13 3.71
C LYS A 2 -15.53 29.56 3.46
N VAL A 3 -14.67 29.66 4.47
CA VAL A 3 -13.32 29.09 4.44
C VAL A 3 -13.37 27.57 4.16
N ALA A 4 -14.25 26.84 4.85
CA ALA A 4 -14.42 25.39 4.62
C ALA A 4 -14.79 25.05 3.17
N ASP A 5 -15.63 25.87 2.53
CA ASP A 5 -16.01 25.68 1.11
C ASP A 5 -14.79 25.84 0.18
N ALA A 6 -13.92 26.82 0.47
CA ALA A 6 -12.70 27.05 -0.32
C ALA A 6 -11.74 25.85 -0.21
N LEU A 7 -11.58 25.26 0.98
CA LEU A 7 -10.77 24.05 1.19
C LEU A 7 -11.37 22.88 0.42
N ALA A 8 -12.66 22.62 0.57
CA ALA A 8 -13.34 21.48 -0.05
C ALA A 8 -13.32 21.54 -1.59
N ARG A 9 -13.57 22.71 -2.18
CA ARG A 9 -13.46 22.90 -3.64
C ARG A 9 -12.04 22.65 -4.15
N THR A 10 -11.03 23.14 -3.42
CA THR A 10 -9.64 22.89 -3.78
C THR A 10 -9.31 21.41 -3.72
N LEU A 11 -9.70 20.68 -2.68
CA LEU A 11 -9.55 19.22 -2.58
C LEU A 11 -10.23 18.51 -3.77
N ARG A 12 -11.44 18.92 -4.11
CA ARG A 12 -12.18 18.35 -5.24
C ARG A 12 -11.45 18.57 -6.58
N ASN A 13 -10.87 19.75 -6.79
CA ASN A 13 -10.10 20.08 -7.99
C ASN A 13 -8.83 19.22 -8.12
N TRP A 14 -8.22 18.78 -6.99
CA TRP A 14 -7.11 17.80 -6.99
C TRP A 14 -7.57 16.35 -7.14
N GLY A 15 -8.88 16.11 -7.20
CA GLY A 15 -9.46 14.79 -7.48
C GLY A 15 -9.87 14.00 -6.23
N ALA A 16 -9.95 14.64 -5.06
CA ALA A 16 -10.51 13.99 -3.88
C ALA A 16 -11.96 13.57 -4.13
N SER A 17 -12.29 12.34 -3.78
CA SER A 17 -13.62 11.75 -3.97
C SER A 17 -14.25 11.33 -2.66
N PHE A 18 -13.45 11.05 -1.66
CA PHE A 18 -13.88 10.58 -0.34
C PHE A 18 -13.21 11.34 0.78
N ALA A 19 -13.97 11.55 1.85
CA ALA A 19 -13.49 11.98 3.15
C ALA A 19 -13.87 10.94 4.20
N PHE A 20 -12.94 10.58 5.07
CA PHE A 20 -13.12 9.56 6.09
C PHE A 20 -12.88 10.16 7.47
N GLY A 21 -13.59 9.71 8.48
CA GLY A 21 -13.36 10.19 9.85
C GLY A 21 -14.49 9.89 10.80
N ILE A 22 -14.36 10.43 12.00
CA ILE A 22 -15.40 10.48 13.03
C ILE A 22 -15.60 11.96 13.36
N PRO A 23 -16.78 12.55 13.07
CA PRO A 23 -16.97 13.98 13.24
C PRO A 23 -17.12 14.37 14.70
N GLY A 24 -16.42 15.42 15.11
CA GLY A 24 -16.71 16.20 16.30
C GLY A 24 -17.41 17.51 15.93
N ASN A 25 -17.89 18.26 16.91
CA ASN A 25 -18.54 19.56 16.68
C ASN A 25 -17.63 20.58 15.96
N ASP A 26 -16.34 20.45 16.15
CA ASP A 26 -15.26 21.28 15.59
C ASP A 26 -15.08 21.13 14.08
N VAL A 27 -15.41 19.96 13.51
CA VAL A 27 -15.21 19.64 12.08
C VAL A 27 -16.50 19.58 11.27
N LEU A 28 -17.69 19.82 11.86
CA LEU A 28 -18.98 19.69 11.16
C LEU A 28 -19.06 20.57 9.90
N GLU A 29 -18.51 21.77 9.95
CA GLU A 29 -18.51 22.68 8.80
C GLU A 29 -17.60 22.15 7.67
N THR A 30 -16.48 21.54 8.01
CA THR A 30 -15.57 20.90 7.05
C THR A 30 -16.23 19.68 6.39
N VAL A 31 -16.93 18.86 7.17
CA VAL A 31 -17.69 17.69 6.64
C VAL A 31 -18.77 18.17 5.67
N ARG A 32 -19.62 19.15 6.09
CA ARG A 32 -20.66 19.72 5.22
C ARG A 32 -20.07 20.24 3.90
N ALA A 33 -18.98 21.01 3.98
CA ALA A 33 -18.35 21.59 2.80
C ALA A 33 -17.80 20.52 1.85
N CYS A 34 -17.21 19.45 2.38
CA CYS A 34 -16.76 18.32 1.57
C CYS A 34 -17.92 17.64 0.83
N GLU A 35 -19.04 17.35 1.51
CA GLU A 35 -20.21 16.75 0.88
C GLU A 35 -20.83 17.64 -0.19
N GLU A 36 -20.97 18.93 0.07
CA GLU A 36 -21.48 19.92 -0.90
C GLU A 36 -20.53 20.10 -2.12
N ALA A 37 -19.23 19.88 -1.94
CA ALA A 37 -18.26 19.86 -3.04
C ALA A 37 -18.25 18.52 -3.81
N GLY A 38 -19.06 17.54 -3.41
CA GLY A 38 -19.12 16.22 -4.05
C GLY A 38 -18.02 15.26 -3.58
N ILE A 39 -17.45 15.49 -2.40
CA ILE A 39 -16.53 14.58 -1.70
C ILE A 39 -17.37 13.81 -0.67
N ARG A 40 -17.61 12.52 -0.93
CA ARG A 40 -18.46 11.69 -0.08
C ARG A 40 -17.82 11.46 1.28
N PHE A 41 -18.52 11.83 2.37
CA PHE A 41 -18.07 11.51 3.72
C PHE A 41 -18.43 10.06 4.10
N VAL A 42 -17.48 9.34 4.70
CA VAL A 42 -17.61 7.96 5.17
C VAL A 42 -17.33 7.94 6.68
N LEU A 43 -18.34 7.61 7.46
CA LEU A 43 -18.27 7.54 8.91
C LEU A 43 -17.60 6.24 9.35
N ALA A 44 -16.30 6.27 9.60
CA ALA A 44 -15.54 5.15 10.15
C ALA A 44 -15.88 4.91 11.63
N LYS A 45 -15.45 3.79 12.18
CA LYS A 45 -15.64 3.46 13.59
C LYS A 45 -14.38 3.70 14.43
N SER A 46 -13.25 3.96 13.76
CA SER A 46 -12.02 4.43 14.39
C SER A 46 -11.19 5.29 13.41
N GLU A 47 -10.42 6.25 13.93
CA GLU A 47 -9.63 7.16 13.12
C GLU A 47 -8.46 6.46 12.40
N PRO A 48 -7.75 5.47 13.01
CA PRO A 48 -6.76 4.69 12.27
C PRO A 48 -7.37 3.97 11.07
N ALA A 49 -8.56 3.38 11.24
CA ALA A 49 -9.27 2.71 10.14
C ALA A 49 -9.70 3.71 9.04
N ALA A 50 -10.17 4.91 9.43
CA ALA A 50 -10.47 5.99 8.49
C ALA A 50 -9.25 6.36 7.63
N ALA A 51 -8.07 6.46 8.26
CA ALA A 51 -6.82 6.73 7.55
C ALA A 51 -6.42 5.58 6.62
N PHE A 52 -6.60 4.32 7.02
CA PHE A 52 -6.32 3.15 6.16
C PHE A 52 -7.28 3.03 4.98
N MET A 53 -8.57 3.39 5.16
CA MET A 53 -9.53 3.51 4.06
C MET A 53 -9.07 4.57 3.05
N ALA A 54 -8.72 5.76 3.54
CA ALA A 54 -8.23 6.86 2.72
C ALA A 54 -6.93 6.49 1.99
N ASP A 55 -5.97 5.87 2.68
CA ASP A 55 -4.71 5.38 2.12
C ASP A 55 -4.96 4.40 0.95
N ALA A 56 -5.86 3.43 1.13
CA ALA A 56 -6.19 2.48 0.07
C ALA A 56 -6.77 3.18 -1.18
N VAL A 57 -7.66 4.17 -0.99
CA VAL A 57 -8.18 4.95 -2.12
C VAL A 57 -7.08 5.79 -2.78
N CYS A 58 -6.18 6.41 -2.00
CA CYS A 58 -5.01 7.12 -2.54
C CYS A 58 -4.14 6.20 -3.39
N GLN A 59 -3.84 4.99 -2.90
CA GLN A 59 -2.99 4.03 -3.61
C GLN A 59 -3.62 3.54 -4.92
N ILE A 60 -4.94 3.36 -4.96
CA ILE A 60 -5.66 2.90 -6.15
C ILE A 60 -5.82 4.00 -7.19
N THR A 61 -6.18 5.22 -6.74
CA THR A 61 -6.54 6.32 -7.65
C THR A 61 -5.37 7.23 -8.02
N GLY A 62 -4.27 7.19 -7.25
CA GLY A 62 -3.17 8.16 -7.36
C GLY A 62 -3.59 9.59 -7.00
N LYS A 63 -4.78 9.78 -6.42
CA LYS A 63 -5.35 11.10 -6.08
C LYS A 63 -5.41 11.28 -4.56
N PRO A 64 -5.29 12.53 -4.06
CA PRO A 64 -5.41 12.78 -2.63
C PRO A 64 -6.81 12.43 -2.13
N GLN A 65 -6.89 11.85 -0.94
CA GLN A 65 -8.14 11.67 -0.22
C GLN A 65 -8.08 12.40 1.12
N VAL A 66 -9.23 12.55 1.78
CA VAL A 66 -9.35 13.40 2.96
C VAL A 66 -9.54 12.56 4.22
N LEU A 67 -8.79 12.88 5.26
CA LEU A 67 -9.01 12.40 6.62
C LEU A 67 -9.48 13.57 7.47
N ILE A 68 -10.63 13.43 8.16
CA ILE A 68 -11.21 14.47 9.00
C ILE A 68 -11.34 13.94 10.42
N PRO A 69 -10.27 13.98 11.23
CA PRO A 69 -10.34 13.66 12.65
C PRO A 69 -10.81 14.88 13.45
N ALA A 70 -11.57 14.63 14.50
CA ALA A 70 -11.90 15.67 15.47
C ALA A 70 -10.65 16.14 16.24
N LEU A 71 -10.73 17.32 16.85
CA LEU A 71 -9.66 17.88 17.69
C LEU A 71 -9.31 16.95 18.87
N GLY A 72 -8.08 17.02 19.35
CA GLY A 72 -7.64 16.29 20.53
C GLY A 72 -7.56 14.77 20.29
N PRO A 73 -8.46 13.97 20.86
CA PRO A 73 -8.39 12.52 20.77
C PRO A 73 -8.47 12.00 19.33
N GLY A 74 -9.22 12.66 18.43
CA GLY A 74 -9.36 12.24 17.05
C GLY A 74 -8.02 12.25 16.30
N ILE A 75 -7.31 13.39 16.31
CA ILE A 75 -6.00 13.47 15.64
C ILE A 75 -4.94 12.61 16.36
N ALA A 76 -4.97 12.52 17.68
CA ALA A 76 -4.06 11.66 18.42
C ALA A 76 -4.24 10.19 18.02
N ASN A 77 -5.47 9.73 17.93
CA ASN A 77 -5.79 8.36 17.52
C ASN A 77 -5.46 8.09 16.03
N ALA A 78 -5.67 9.07 15.14
CA ALA A 78 -5.37 8.97 13.72
C ALA A 78 -3.87 8.82 13.40
N THR A 79 -2.97 9.18 14.32
CA THR A 79 -1.53 9.31 14.08
C THR A 79 -0.89 8.05 13.47
N ALA A 80 -1.28 6.85 13.92
CA ALA A 80 -0.77 5.59 13.37
C ALA A 80 -1.13 5.42 11.88
N GLY A 81 -2.35 5.77 11.50
CA GLY A 81 -2.80 5.71 10.11
C GLY A 81 -2.12 6.77 9.24
N ILE A 82 -1.92 7.99 9.77
CA ILE A 82 -1.20 9.08 9.07
C ILE A 82 0.26 8.68 8.84
N ALA A 83 0.93 8.15 9.87
CA ALA A 83 2.30 7.64 9.76
C ALA A 83 2.38 6.46 8.74
N GLY A 84 1.36 5.60 8.72
CA GLY A 84 1.20 4.57 7.70
C GLY A 84 1.18 5.18 6.30
N ALA A 85 0.32 6.17 6.05
CA ALA A 85 0.22 6.85 4.76
C ALA A 85 1.55 7.51 4.31
N LEU A 86 2.34 8.06 5.26
CA LEU A 86 3.67 8.60 4.96
C LEU A 86 4.61 7.51 4.44
N MET A 87 4.64 6.37 5.11
CA MET A 87 5.49 5.23 4.73
C MET A 87 4.99 4.52 3.46
N GLU A 88 3.67 4.59 3.19
CA GLU A 88 3.06 4.07 1.97
C GLU A 88 3.12 5.05 0.79
N ARG A 89 3.68 6.26 0.97
CA ARG A 89 3.76 7.31 -0.04
C ARG A 89 2.38 7.72 -0.58
N SER A 90 1.39 7.80 0.30
CA SER A 90 0.01 8.15 -0.07
C SER A 90 -0.27 9.63 0.19
N PRO A 91 -0.78 10.38 -0.79
CA PRO A 91 -1.04 11.81 -0.67
C PRO A 91 -2.33 12.08 0.14
N LEU A 92 -2.28 11.81 1.45
CA LEU A 92 -3.42 11.97 2.35
C LEU A 92 -3.52 13.44 2.82
N ALA A 93 -4.68 14.07 2.66
CA ALA A 93 -4.96 15.40 3.18
C ALA A 93 -5.71 15.30 4.52
N VAL A 94 -5.05 15.67 5.61
CA VAL A 94 -5.65 15.66 6.96
C VAL A 94 -6.17 17.06 7.29
N LEU A 95 -7.48 17.17 7.49
CA LEU A 95 -8.13 18.39 7.97
C LEU A 95 -8.65 18.13 9.38
N THR A 96 -7.85 18.48 10.38
CA THR A 96 -8.25 18.29 11.79
C THR A 96 -8.87 19.54 12.37
N GLY A 97 -9.86 19.36 13.24
CA GLY A 97 -10.40 20.46 14.01
C GLY A 97 -9.39 21.04 14.99
N GLU A 98 -9.60 22.28 15.37
CA GLU A 98 -8.83 22.97 16.39
C GLU A 98 -9.76 23.85 17.24
N MET A 99 -9.34 24.12 18.47
CA MET A 99 -10.07 25.06 19.35
C MET A 99 -10.19 26.41 18.67
N ALA A 100 -11.38 27.04 18.80
CA ALA A 100 -11.59 28.40 18.31
C ALA A 100 -10.56 29.36 18.91
N GLY A 101 -9.97 30.25 18.09
CA GLY A 101 -8.84 31.07 18.46
C GLY A 101 -9.08 31.95 19.71
N ALA A 102 -10.31 32.45 19.91
CA ALA A 102 -10.70 33.20 21.08
C ALA A 102 -10.58 32.41 22.40
N ASN A 103 -10.69 31.09 22.37
CA ASN A 103 -10.69 30.22 23.55
C ASN A 103 -9.37 29.46 23.74
N ALA A 104 -8.52 29.40 22.75
CA ALA A 104 -7.35 28.52 22.73
C ALA A 104 -6.34 28.79 23.86
N GLN A 105 -6.31 30.00 24.42
CA GLN A 105 -5.38 30.36 25.51
C GLN A 105 -5.99 30.27 26.92
N ILE A 106 -7.32 30.16 27.01
CA ILE A 106 -8.02 30.17 28.30
C ILE A 106 -8.75 28.86 28.61
N TYR A 107 -8.89 27.99 27.61
CA TYR A 107 -9.61 26.73 27.75
C TYR A 107 -8.79 25.59 27.15
N ASN A 108 -8.51 24.56 27.93
CA ASN A 108 -7.57 23.51 27.60
C ASN A 108 -8.22 22.13 27.40
N HIS A 109 -9.54 22.04 27.30
CA HIS A 109 -10.24 20.78 27.06
C HIS A 109 -9.94 20.27 25.66
N GLN A 110 -9.34 19.06 25.53
CA GLN A 110 -8.92 18.43 24.29
C GLN A 110 -7.85 19.23 23.49
N VAL A 111 -7.14 20.16 24.14
CA VAL A 111 -6.14 21.03 23.51
C VAL A 111 -4.73 20.53 23.78
N PHE A 112 -3.98 20.31 22.72
CA PHE A 112 -2.53 20.16 22.71
C PHE A 112 -2.00 20.55 21.31
N ASP A 113 -0.70 20.60 21.13
CA ASP A 113 -0.11 21.02 19.85
C ASP A 113 -0.24 19.92 18.79
N HIS A 114 -1.30 19.99 17.96
CA HIS A 114 -1.55 19.06 16.85
C HIS A 114 -0.49 19.17 15.76
N VAL A 115 0.05 20.38 15.50
CA VAL A 115 1.08 20.59 14.48
C VAL A 115 2.37 19.89 14.90
N ALA A 116 2.77 20.04 16.16
CA ALA A 116 3.94 19.34 16.69
C ALA A 116 3.75 17.80 16.66
N LEU A 117 2.55 17.29 16.97
CA LEU A 117 2.23 15.87 16.87
C LEU A 117 2.37 15.35 15.43
N ALA A 118 1.85 16.09 14.46
CA ALA A 118 1.78 15.65 13.07
C ALA A 118 3.10 15.85 12.28
N THR A 119 3.94 16.79 12.70
CA THR A 119 5.20 17.12 12.00
C THR A 119 6.06 15.90 11.67
N PRO A 120 6.33 14.93 12.55
CA PRO A 120 7.17 13.78 12.23
C PRO A 120 6.48 12.73 11.34
N VAL A 121 5.17 12.80 11.15
CA VAL A 121 4.38 11.81 10.41
C VAL A 121 3.70 12.37 9.16
N THR A 122 4.03 13.61 8.77
CA THR A 122 3.53 14.27 7.56
C THR A 122 4.65 14.97 6.80
N LYS A 123 4.43 15.25 5.53
CA LYS A 123 5.34 16.10 4.73
C LYS A 123 5.21 17.59 5.06
N TYR A 124 4.05 17.98 5.53
CA TYR A 124 3.74 19.36 5.90
C TYR A 124 2.61 19.37 6.94
N ALA A 125 2.79 20.10 8.00
CA ALA A 125 1.76 20.36 9.00
C ALA A 125 1.73 21.83 9.34
N ALA A 126 0.54 22.44 9.35
CA ALA A 126 0.36 23.85 9.67
C ALA A 126 -1.03 24.16 10.21
N GLN A 127 -1.15 25.27 10.92
CA GLN A 127 -2.44 25.85 11.23
C GLN A 127 -2.92 26.73 10.07
N LEU A 128 -4.17 26.55 9.67
CA LEU A 128 -4.82 27.37 8.66
C LEU A 128 -5.00 28.80 9.17
N ASN A 129 -4.83 29.79 8.30
CA ASN A 129 -5.19 31.16 8.57
C ASN A 129 -6.29 31.66 7.60
N ALA A 130 -6.99 32.73 7.97
CA ALA A 130 -8.15 33.26 7.24
C ALA A 130 -7.81 33.87 5.87
N THR A 131 -6.54 34.22 5.62
CA THR A 131 -6.21 35.16 4.56
C THR A 131 -6.39 34.58 3.17
N ARG A 132 -5.95 33.34 2.92
CA ARG A 132 -6.01 32.68 1.60
C ARG A 132 -6.15 31.17 1.76
N PRO A 133 -7.30 30.67 2.20
CA PRO A 133 -7.48 29.25 2.49
C PRO A 133 -7.31 28.33 1.28
N ALA A 134 -7.80 28.72 0.10
CA ALA A 134 -7.64 27.92 -1.12
C ALA A 134 -6.16 27.80 -1.54
N GLN A 135 -5.40 28.90 -1.46
CA GLN A 135 -3.95 28.84 -1.77
C GLN A 135 -3.17 28.01 -0.75
N GLN A 136 -3.53 28.08 0.54
CA GLN A 136 -2.88 27.25 1.56
C GLN A 136 -3.16 25.76 1.33
N MET A 137 -4.42 25.41 0.99
CA MET A 137 -4.78 24.05 0.67
C MET A 137 -4.07 23.56 -0.62
N ALA A 138 -4.04 24.38 -1.66
CA ALA A 138 -3.33 24.06 -2.90
C ALA A 138 -1.84 23.77 -2.65
N ARG A 139 -1.17 24.64 -1.87
CA ARG A 139 0.23 24.41 -1.46
C ARG A 139 0.40 23.10 -0.70
N ALA A 140 -0.50 22.79 0.23
CA ALA A 140 -0.44 21.54 0.98
C ALA A 140 -0.61 20.33 0.04
N LEU A 141 -1.55 20.40 -0.91
CA LEU A 141 -1.78 19.33 -1.88
C LEU A 141 -0.61 19.16 -2.86
N ASP A 142 -0.01 20.25 -3.32
CA ASP A 142 1.20 20.18 -4.15
C ASP A 142 2.34 19.48 -3.41
N ILE A 143 2.53 19.78 -2.10
CA ILE A 143 3.51 19.08 -1.25
C ILE A 143 3.13 17.60 -1.07
N ALA A 144 1.84 17.30 -0.87
CA ALA A 144 1.37 15.92 -0.72
C ALA A 144 1.65 15.07 -1.97
N MET A 145 1.41 15.66 -3.14
CA MET A 145 1.54 15.00 -4.45
C MET A 145 2.99 14.97 -4.96
N ALA A 146 3.86 15.88 -4.49
CA ALA A 146 5.27 15.89 -4.90
C ALA A 146 5.97 14.58 -4.54
N TYR A 147 6.78 14.06 -5.47
CA TYR A 147 7.52 12.81 -5.25
C TYR A 147 8.62 12.94 -4.20
N PRO A 148 8.79 11.98 -3.27
CA PRO A 148 7.83 10.93 -2.95
C PRO A 148 6.56 11.50 -2.30
N ALA A 149 5.38 11.04 -2.73
CA ALA A 149 4.11 11.52 -2.20
C ALA A 149 3.95 11.18 -0.71
N GLY A 150 3.02 11.86 -0.02
CA GLY A 150 2.80 11.59 1.40
C GLY A 150 1.76 12.53 2.02
N PRO A 151 1.36 12.28 3.27
CA PRO A 151 0.32 13.03 3.95
C PRO A 151 0.73 14.46 4.27
N VAL A 152 -0.27 15.34 4.33
CA VAL A 152 -0.17 16.71 4.81
C VAL A 152 -1.29 17.00 5.80
N MET A 153 -1.10 17.93 6.71
CA MET A 153 -2.11 18.30 7.69
C MET A 153 -2.32 19.82 7.76
N LEU A 154 -3.59 20.22 7.78
CA LEU A 154 -4.00 21.57 8.16
C LEU A 154 -4.93 21.50 9.37
N ASN A 155 -4.57 22.20 10.45
CA ASN A 155 -5.48 22.48 11.53
C ASN A 155 -6.49 23.54 11.07
N VAL A 156 -7.77 23.28 11.27
CA VAL A 156 -8.88 24.18 10.91
C VAL A 156 -9.59 24.61 12.19
N PRO A 157 -9.27 25.77 12.76
CA PRO A 157 -10.02 26.29 13.91
C PRO A 157 -11.52 26.37 13.61
N ALA A 158 -12.36 25.93 14.55
CA ALA A 158 -13.79 25.75 14.33
C ALA A 158 -14.52 27.07 13.96
N ASP A 159 -14.08 28.22 14.50
CA ASP A 159 -14.56 29.54 14.13
C ASP A 159 -14.11 29.97 12.75
N LEU A 160 -12.87 29.65 12.38
CA LEU A 160 -12.31 29.95 11.07
C LEU A 160 -13.02 29.19 9.94
N GLY A 161 -13.27 27.90 10.10
CA GLY A 161 -13.98 27.10 9.09
C GLY A 161 -15.35 27.68 8.73
N ARG A 162 -16.03 28.29 9.69
CA ARG A 162 -17.34 28.94 9.54
C ARG A 162 -17.28 30.38 9.00
N SER A 163 -16.13 31.03 9.07
CA SER A 163 -15.95 32.42 8.68
C SER A 163 -16.00 32.60 7.16
N GLU A 164 -16.36 33.82 6.73
CA GLU A 164 -16.33 34.16 5.29
C GLU A 164 -14.89 34.40 4.83
N SER A 165 -14.56 33.82 3.70
CA SER A 165 -13.32 34.11 2.97
C SER A 165 -13.52 35.22 1.97
N ALA A 166 -12.63 36.21 1.99
CA ALA A 166 -12.53 37.24 0.96
C ALA A 166 -11.84 36.75 -0.33
N GLU A 167 -11.28 35.55 -0.31
CA GLU A 167 -10.55 34.96 -1.44
C GLU A 167 -11.52 34.65 -2.59
N LYS A 168 -11.18 35.13 -3.78
CA LYS A 168 -11.90 34.83 -5.03
C LYS A 168 -11.14 33.84 -5.92
N PHE A 169 -10.00 33.38 -5.43
CA PHE A 169 -9.12 32.46 -6.17
C PHE A 169 -9.68 31.04 -6.11
N GLU A 170 -9.75 30.41 -7.26
CA GLU A 170 -10.03 28.99 -7.38
C GLU A 170 -8.74 28.28 -7.79
N ALA A 171 -8.25 27.41 -6.92
CA ALA A 171 -7.00 26.70 -7.14
C ALA A 171 -7.22 25.42 -7.96
N HIS A 172 -6.34 25.16 -8.90
CA HIS A 172 -6.30 23.96 -9.71
C HIS A 172 -4.88 23.39 -9.73
N PRO A 173 -4.71 22.05 -9.86
CA PRO A 173 -3.37 21.47 -10.00
C PRO A 173 -2.70 21.99 -11.27
N ALA A 174 -1.39 22.25 -11.17
CA ALA A 174 -0.59 22.64 -12.32
C ALA A 174 -0.40 21.45 -13.27
N GLU A 175 -0.42 21.74 -14.59
CA GLU A 175 0.00 20.75 -15.57
C GLU A 175 1.53 20.67 -15.57
N ILE A 176 2.07 19.48 -15.26
CA ILE A 176 3.51 19.25 -15.21
C ILE A 176 3.97 18.69 -16.54
N ALA A 177 4.89 19.39 -17.20
CA ALA A 177 5.50 18.93 -18.44
C ALA A 177 6.27 17.60 -18.21
N ARG A 178 6.11 16.68 -19.16
CA ARG A 178 6.83 15.41 -19.15
C ARG A 178 8.29 15.65 -19.51
N THR A 179 9.22 15.35 -18.59
CA THR A 179 10.67 15.48 -18.81
C THR A 179 11.27 14.11 -19.15
N THR A 180 12.16 14.08 -20.16
CA THR A 180 13.00 12.93 -20.49
C THR A 180 14.44 13.20 -20.04
N LEU A 181 15.31 12.20 -20.17
CA LEU A 181 16.74 12.40 -19.94
C LEU A 181 17.35 13.32 -21.00
N ALA A 182 18.33 14.11 -20.59
CA ALA A 182 19.22 14.80 -21.53
C ALA A 182 19.91 13.77 -22.44
N GLN A 183 20.23 14.15 -23.66
CA GLN A 183 20.72 13.22 -24.69
C GLN A 183 22.00 12.49 -24.27
N ASP A 184 22.93 13.17 -23.65
CA ASP A 184 24.18 12.59 -23.13
C ASP A 184 23.95 11.59 -22.00
N ALA A 185 23.05 11.91 -21.06
CA ALA A 185 22.65 11.00 -19.98
C ALA A 185 21.94 9.75 -20.53
N ALA A 186 21.05 9.91 -21.51
CA ALA A 186 20.38 8.79 -22.15
C ALA A 186 21.36 7.88 -22.91
N VAL A 187 22.32 8.46 -23.63
CA VAL A 187 23.39 7.71 -24.32
C VAL A 187 24.23 6.94 -23.31
N ALA A 188 24.63 7.57 -22.20
CA ALA A 188 25.43 6.92 -21.15
C ALA A 188 24.66 5.74 -20.52
N ALA A 189 23.37 5.92 -20.20
CA ALA A 189 22.54 4.86 -19.65
C ALA A 189 22.37 3.70 -20.65
N ARG A 190 22.10 3.99 -21.91
CA ARG A 190 21.98 2.96 -22.97
C ARG A 190 23.28 2.19 -23.17
N LEU A 191 24.44 2.86 -23.11
CA LEU A 191 25.73 2.18 -23.20
C LEU A 191 25.97 1.24 -22.02
N THR A 192 25.53 1.62 -20.81
CA THR A 192 25.62 0.76 -19.63
C THR A 192 24.72 -0.48 -19.82
N LEU A 193 23.49 -0.30 -20.26
CA LEU A 193 22.55 -1.39 -20.57
C LEU A 193 23.11 -2.33 -21.66
N ALA A 194 23.62 -1.78 -22.75
CA ALA A 194 24.12 -2.55 -23.89
C ALA A 194 25.39 -3.37 -23.57
N ARG A 195 26.18 -2.98 -22.58
CA ARG A 195 27.38 -3.69 -22.13
C ARG A 195 27.08 -4.83 -21.15
N ALA A 196 25.92 -4.80 -20.51
CA ALA A 196 25.54 -5.80 -19.53
C ALA A 196 25.29 -7.16 -20.19
N LYS A 197 25.86 -8.21 -19.61
CA LYS A 197 25.66 -9.60 -20.04
C LYS A 197 24.55 -10.28 -19.26
N ARG A 198 24.35 -9.89 -18.00
CA ARG A 198 23.33 -10.43 -17.09
C ARG A 198 22.62 -9.30 -16.35
N PRO A 199 21.89 -8.43 -17.08
CA PRO A 199 21.12 -7.37 -16.43
C PRO A 199 19.95 -7.96 -15.66
N LEU A 200 19.60 -7.34 -14.52
CA LEU A 200 18.47 -7.73 -13.67
C LEU A 200 17.74 -6.48 -13.21
N ALA A 201 16.42 -6.44 -13.37
CA ALA A 201 15.61 -5.33 -12.86
C ALA A 201 15.04 -5.62 -11.48
N LEU A 202 14.97 -4.56 -10.65
CA LEU A 202 14.19 -4.52 -9.41
C LEU A 202 13.09 -3.47 -9.57
N ILE A 203 11.84 -3.92 -9.56
CA ILE A 203 10.67 -3.07 -9.78
C ILE A 203 10.03 -2.76 -8.45
N GLY A 204 9.92 -1.49 -8.11
CA GLY A 204 9.31 -1.01 -6.87
C GLY A 204 8.01 -0.25 -7.08
N ARG A 205 7.51 0.33 -5.97
CA ARG A 205 6.25 1.03 -5.91
C ARG A 205 6.13 2.19 -6.92
N GLY A 206 7.21 2.92 -7.20
CA GLY A 206 7.19 4.03 -8.15
C GLY A 206 6.80 3.62 -9.57
N ALA A 207 6.90 2.32 -9.88
CA ALA A 207 6.52 1.77 -11.18
C ALA A 207 5.01 1.43 -11.31
N VAL A 208 4.22 1.53 -10.23
CA VAL A 208 2.77 1.22 -10.24
C VAL A 208 1.92 2.33 -10.87
N HIS A 209 2.49 3.52 -11.07
CA HIS A 209 1.77 4.69 -11.59
C HIS A 209 1.33 4.53 -13.06
N ASP A 210 0.27 5.23 -13.43
CA ASP A 210 -0.31 5.21 -14.77
C ASP A 210 0.73 5.45 -15.89
N GLY A 211 0.63 4.63 -16.94
CA GLY A 211 1.51 4.67 -18.11
C GLY A 211 2.87 4.00 -17.91
N VAL A 212 3.28 3.67 -16.66
CA VAL A 212 4.53 2.95 -16.40
C VAL A 212 4.44 1.48 -16.77
N PRO A 213 3.39 0.72 -16.40
CA PRO A 213 3.35 -0.73 -16.62
C PRO A 213 3.58 -1.15 -18.07
N GLU A 214 2.96 -0.44 -19.00
CA GLU A 214 3.12 -0.73 -20.44
C GLU A 214 4.53 -0.38 -20.95
N ALA A 215 5.03 0.83 -20.61
CA ALA A 215 6.37 1.26 -20.98
C ALA A 215 7.46 0.35 -20.36
N LEU A 216 7.24 -0.07 -19.11
CA LEU A 216 8.13 -0.98 -18.38
C LEU A 216 8.20 -2.35 -19.04
N ARG A 217 7.04 -2.93 -19.39
CA ARG A 217 7.01 -4.21 -20.10
C ARG A 217 7.80 -4.14 -21.40
N GLY A 218 7.56 -3.13 -22.24
CA GLY A 218 8.31 -2.93 -23.48
C GLY A 218 9.81 -2.74 -23.25
N PHE A 219 10.21 -2.02 -22.21
CA PHE A 219 11.61 -1.85 -21.83
C PHE A 219 12.26 -3.19 -21.45
N LEU A 220 11.65 -3.97 -20.55
CA LEU A 220 12.15 -5.26 -20.10
C LEU A 220 12.27 -6.27 -21.27
N GLU A 221 11.25 -6.33 -22.12
CA GLU A 221 11.23 -7.18 -23.32
C GLU A 221 12.33 -6.79 -24.32
N SER A 222 12.53 -5.48 -24.54
CA SER A 222 13.53 -4.97 -25.48
C SER A 222 14.99 -5.31 -25.09
N TRP A 223 15.24 -5.45 -23.78
CA TRP A 223 16.54 -5.84 -23.23
C TRP A 223 16.63 -7.29 -22.79
N HIS A 224 15.57 -8.12 -22.99
CA HIS A 224 15.47 -9.49 -22.46
C HIS A 224 15.84 -9.57 -20.98
N MET A 225 15.42 -8.57 -20.20
CA MET A 225 15.85 -8.35 -18.82
C MET A 225 14.90 -9.03 -17.84
N PRO A 226 15.31 -10.10 -17.14
CA PRO A 226 14.51 -10.67 -16.06
C PRO A 226 14.37 -9.67 -14.91
N PHE A 227 13.31 -9.83 -14.12
CA PHE A 227 13.02 -8.91 -13.04
C PHE A 227 12.45 -9.59 -11.80
N PHE A 228 12.77 -9.00 -10.66
CA PHE A 228 12.04 -9.17 -9.42
C PHE A 228 11.13 -7.95 -9.20
N ALA A 229 9.95 -8.17 -8.63
CA ALA A 229 9.12 -7.10 -8.07
C ALA A 229 9.29 -7.06 -6.55
N THR A 230 9.42 -5.86 -5.98
CA THR A 230 9.19 -5.73 -4.55
C THR A 230 7.73 -6.04 -4.27
N TYR A 231 7.39 -6.30 -3.02
CA TYR A 231 6.00 -6.60 -2.65
C TYR A 231 5.02 -5.42 -2.91
N LYS A 232 5.52 -4.20 -3.13
CA LYS A 232 4.73 -3.04 -3.60
C LYS A 232 4.73 -2.88 -5.12
N GLY A 233 5.72 -3.41 -5.80
CA GLY A 233 5.82 -3.42 -7.25
C GLY A 233 5.09 -4.60 -7.91
N LYS A 234 4.51 -5.53 -7.12
CA LYS A 234 3.79 -6.70 -7.63
C LYS A 234 2.68 -6.32 -8.62
N GLY A 235 2.60 -7.07 -9.72
CA GLY A 235 1.59 -6.87 -10.75
C GLY A 235 1.85 -5.68 -11.67
N THR A 236 2.88 -4.86 -11.47
CA THR A 236 3.25 -3.80 -12.42
C THR A 236 3.49 -4.37 -13.82
N VAL A 237 4.15 -5.52 -13.89
CA VAL A 237 4.10 -6.42 -15.03
C VAL A 237 3.45 -7.72 -14.53
N ASP A 238 2.57 -8.33 -15.34
CA ASP A 238 1.89 -9.58 -14.96
C ASP A 238 2.93 -10.62 -14.49
N GLU A 239 2.76 -11.15 -13.28
CA GLU A 239 3.71 -12.12 -12.71
C GLU A 239 3.70 -13.49 -13.42
N ALA A 240 2.82 -13.70 -14.40
CA ALA A 240 2.88 -14.81 -15.32
C ALA A 240 3.87 -14.57 -16.50
N HIS A 241 4.42 -13.35 -16.63
CA HIS A 241 5.37 -13.02 -17.69
C HIS A 241 6.66 -13.85 -17.59
N ALA A 242 7.19 -14.30 -18.71
CA ALA A 242 8.35 -15.20 -18.76
C ALA A 242 9.61 -14.64 -18.10
N LEU A 243 9.80 -13.32 -18.11
CA LEU A 243 10.92 -12.62 -17.45
C LEU A 243 10.71 -12.41 -15.95
N CYS A 244 9.53 -12.68 -15.40
CA CYS A 244 9.26 -12.52 -13.97
C CYS A 244 9.91 -13.64 -13.15
N LEU A 245 10.67 -13.27 -12.13
CA LEU A 245 11.30 -14.19 -11.18
C LEU A 245 10.55 -14.26 -9.83
N GLY A 246 9.54 -13.40 -9.64
CA GLY A 246 8.71 -13.35 -8.44
C GLY A 246 8.96 -12.13 -7.57
N ALA A 247 8.53 -12.22 -6.31
CA ALA A 247 8.63 -11.11 -5.35
C ALA A 247 9.86 -11.23 -4.45
N VAL A 248 10.34 -10.07 -3.96
CA VAL A 248 11.49 -9.95 -3.05
C VAL A 248 11.19 -9.03 -1.87
N GLY A 249 11.98 -9.12 -0.83
CA GLY A 249 12.11 -8.10 0.21
C GLY A 249 11.44 -8.44 1.54
N LEU A 250 10.70 -9.55 1.68
CA LEU A 250 9.97 -9.87 2.91
C LEU A 250 10.37 -11.19 3.58
N SER A 251 10.58 -12.27 2.82
CA SER A 251 10.91 -13.57 3.38
C SER A 251 12.42 -13.80 3.34
N PRO A 252 13.10 -13.93 4.49
CA PRO A 252 14.53 -14.23 4.50
C PRO A 252 14.90 -15.52 3.75
N ILE A 253 14.03 -16.52 3.78
CA ILE A 253 14.28 -17.81 3.10
C ILE A 253 14.16 -17.66 1.59
N VAL A 254 13.09 -17.02 1.11
CA VAL A 254 12.90 -16.75 -0.34
C VAL A 254 13.95 -15.77 -0.84
N ASP A 255 14.26 -14.72 -0.07
CA ASP A 255 15.29 -13.76 -0.43
C ASP A 255 16.68 -14.41 -0.55
N ALA A 256 17.00 -15.38 0.31
CA ALA A 256 18.24 -16.15 0.19
C ALA A 256 18.33 -16.97 -1.12
N ALA A 257 17.21 -17.51 -1.59
CA ALA A 257 17.14 -18.18 -2.88
C ALA A 257 17.31 -17.18 -4.04
N ASN A 258 16.57 -16.05 -4.00
CA ASN A 258 16.63 -15.00 -5.01
C ASN A 258 18.01 -14.33 -5.08
N MET A 259 18.71 -14.25 -3.97
CA MET A 259 20.03 -13.64 -3.87
C MET A 259 21.09 -14.32 -4.75
N LYS A 260 20.88 -15.59 -5.12
CA LYS A 260 21.75 -16.31 -6.07
C LYS A 260 21.77 -15.60 -7.43
N ILE A 261 20.60 -15.23 -7.95
CA ILE A 261 20.45 -14.50 -9.21
C ILE A 261 20.97 -13.06 -9.06
N VAL A 262 20.65 -12.39 -7.95
CA VAL A 262 21.13 -11.02 -7.69
C VAL A 262 22.67 -10.96 -7.71
N ARG A 263 23.34 -11.93 -7.11
CA ARG A 263 24.82 -11.99 -7.08
C ARG A 263 25.45 -12.32 -8.42
N GLU A 264 24.75 -13.00 -9.32
CA GLU A 264 25.23 -13.30 -10.66
C GLU A 264 25.01 -12.16 -11.65
N ALA A 265 24.09 -11.23 -11.36
CA ALA A 265 23.82 -10.08 -12.21
C ALA A 265 25.06 -9.18 -12.30
N ASP A 266 25.41 -8.71 -13.48
CA ASP A 266 26.49 -7.74 -13.70
C ASP A 266 25.99 -6.28 -13.76
N LEU A 267 24.68 -6.11 -13.91
CA LEU A 267 23.98 -4.83 -13.83
C LEU A 267 22.67 -5.00 -13.08
N ILE A 268 22.40 -4.12 -12.13
CA ILE A 268 21.09 -4.01 -11.47
C ILE A 268 20.41 -2.72 -11.95
N VAL A 269 19.16 -2.85 -12.41
CA VAL A 269 18.34 -1.71 -12.82
C VAL A 269 17.18 -1.55 -11.84
N CYS A 270 17.25 -0.54 -11.00
CA CYS A 270 16.20 -0.19 -10.04
C CYS A 270 15.19 0.73 -10.72
N ILE A 271 13.91 0.32 -10.78
CA ILE A 271 12.86 1.05 -11.50
C ILE A 271 11.73 1.39 -10.54
N GLY A 272 11.55 2.68 -10.24
CA GLY A 272 10.57 3.13 -9.24
C GLY A 272 10.77 2.48 -7.87
N PHE A 273 12.01 2.22 -7.50
CA PHE A 273 12.38 1.41 -6.35
C PHE A 273 12.57 2.26 -5.09
N ASP A 274 11.76 2.01 -4.04
CA ASP A 274 11.93 2.63 -2.73
C ASP A 274 12.61 1.64 -1.77
N PRO A 275 13.78 2.01 -1.17
CA PRO A 275 14.52 1.14 -0.25
C PRO A 275 13.72 0.63 0.97
N ILE A 276 12.66 1.33 1.37
CA ILE A 276 11.75 0.88 2.44
C ILE A 276 11.09 -0.48 2.15
N GLU A 277 11.09 -0.90 0.89
CA GLU A 277 10.50 -2.14 0.42
C GLU A 277 11.38 -3.38 0.64
N LEU A 278 12.61 -3.22 1.13
CA LEU A 278 13.52 -4.33 1.40
C LEU A 278 13.86 -4.43 2.89
N ARG A 279 14.24 -5.62 3.34
CA ARG A 279 14.66 -5.91 4.72
C ARG A 279 16.18 -5.90 4.86
N ASP A 280 16.64 -5.96 6.11
CA ASP A 280 18.05 -5.84 6.51
C ASP A 280 19.00 -6.77 5.73
N ALA A 281 18.55 -7.98 5.35
CA ALA A 281 19.35 -8.90 4.55
C ALA A 281 19.76 -8.35 3.17
N TRP A 282 19.12 -7.29 2.71
CA TRP A 282 19.43 -6.63 1.45
C TRP A 282 20.48 -5.54 1.57
N LEU A 283 20.86 -5.10 2.78
CA LEU A 283 21.86 -4.06 3.00
C LEU A 283 23.24 -4.45 2.45
N ASP A 284 23.60 -5.74 2.56
CA ASP A 284 24.88 -6.29 2.09
C ASP A 284 24.72 -7.18 0.84
N ALA A 285 23.56 -7.11 0.17
CA ALA A 285 23.28 -7.93 -1.01
C ALA A 285 24.11 -7.55 -2.24
N TRP A 286 24.58 -6.31 -2.27
CA TRP A 286 25.18 -5.66 -3.43
C TRP A 286 26.69 -5.73 -3.39
N PRO A 287 27.35 -6.45 -4.31
CA PRO A 287 28.80 -6.31 -4.49
C PRO A 287 29.17 -4.85 -4.80
N GLN A 288 30.20 -4.33 -4.13
CA GLN A 288 30.60 -2.93 -4.23
C GLN A 288 31.01 -2.49 -5.65
N ASP A 289 31.41 -3.44 -6.48
CA ASP A 289 31.87 -3.25 -7.87
C ASP A 289 30.74 -3.38 -8.91
N ARG A 290 29.50 -3.62 -8.45
CA ARG A 290 28.34 -3.82 -9.35
C ARG A 290 27.84 -2.50 -9.92
N ALA A 291 27.59 -2.48 -11.22
CA ALA A 291 26.89 -1.38 -11.86
C ALA A 291 25.42 -1.35 -11.42
N VAL A 292 24.96 -0.18 -11.03
CA VAL A 292 23.55 0.09 -10.68
C VAL A 292 23.05 1.26 -11.52
N VAL A 293 21.90 1.10 -12.14
CA VAL A 293 21.15 2.17 -12.81
C VAL A 293 19.82 2.35 -12.12
N THR A 294 19.51 3.55 -11.67
CA THR A 294 18.23 3.90 -11.05
C THR A 294 17.42 4.73 -12.02
N LEU A 295 16.18 4.29 -12.30
CA LEU A 295 15.20 5.01 -13.10
C LEU A 295 14.00 5.33 -12.19
N ASP A 296 13.79 6.62 -11.91
CA ASP A 296 12.73 7.00 -10.97
C ASP A 296 12.18 8.41 -11.28
N TRP A 297 11.06 8.75 -10.64
CA TRP A 297 10.41 10.06 -10.76
C TRP A 297 11.23 11.20 -10.17
N GLY A 298 12.03 10.91 -9.15
CA GLY A 298 12.86 11.86 -8.43
C GLY A 298 13.76 11.19 -7.40
N PRO A 299 14.66 11.92 -6.76
CA PRO A 299 15.60 11.35 -5.80
C PRO A 299 14.89 10.88 -4.52
N LEU A 300 15.25 9.69 -4.06
CA LEU A 300 14.97 9.20 -2.72
C LEU A 300 16.23 9.38 -1.85
N HIS A 301 16.06 9.90 -0.64
CA HIS A 301 17.19 10.21 0.24
C HIS A 301 17.69 9.01 1.07
N HIS A 302 17.04 7.85 0.94
CA HIS A 302 17.46 6.60 1.58
C HIS A 302 18.14 5.69 0.55
N ARG A 303 19.27 5.11 0.93
CA ARG A 303 20.09 4.27 0.04
C ARG A 303 20.56 3.04 0.79
N ILE A 304 20.34 1.88 0.19
CA ILE A 304 20.75 0.59 0.73
C ILE A 304 21.76 -0.14 -0.18
N PHE A 305 22.16 0.48 -1.29
CA PHE A 305 23.12 -0.08 -2.24
C PHE A 305 24.09 0.99 -2.73
N PRO A 306 25.24 0.59 -3.29
CA PRO A 306 26.22 1.53 -3.85
C PRO A 306 25.58 2.45 -4.89
N LEU A 307 26.08 3.67 -4.97
CA LEU A 307 25.66 4.62 -5.97
C LEU A 307 26.12 4.16 -7.35
N GLY A 308 25.18 4.26 -8.30
CA GLY A 308 25.43 4.06 -9.71
C GLY A 308 24.98 5.27 -10.51
N GLN A 309 24.49 5.05 -11.70
CA GLN A 309 23.89 6.08 -12.53
C GLN A 309 22.45 6.30 -12.10
N GLU A 310 22.09 7.52 -11.72
CA GLU A 310 20.74 7.92 -11.32
C GLU A 310 20.09 8.73 -12.43
N CYS A 311 18.91 8.32 -12.86
CA CYS A 311 18.13 8.92 -13.92
C CYS A 311 16.74 9.29 -13.38
N TYR A 312 16.41 10.56 -13.37
CA TYR A 312 15.16 11.10 -12.82
C TYR A 312 14.34 11.83 -13.87
N GLY A 313 13.03 11.63 -13.87
CA GLY A 313 12.12 12.31 -14.78
C GLY A 313 10.78 11.57 -14.92
N HIS A 314 10.08 11.80 -16.02
CA HIS A 314 8.84 11.12 -16.34
C HIS A 314 9.13 9.66 -16.71
N LEU A 315 8.94 8.76 -15.76
CA LEU A 315 9.38 7.36 -15.85
C LEU A 315 8.92 6.64 -17.13
N PRO A 316 7.64 6.73 -17.60
CA PRO A 316 7.24 6.12 -18.86
C PRO A 316 8.03 6.64 -20.07
N ALA A 317 8.28 7.94 -20.13
CA ALA A 317 9.02 8.54 -21.23
C ALA A 317 10.51 8.14 -21.21
N MET A 318 11.12 8.05 -20.03
CA MET A 318 12.49 7.57 -19.87
C MET A 318 12.62 6.09 -20.27
N LEU A 319 11.70 5.23 -19.85
CA LEU A 319 11.68 3.83 -20.25
C LEU A 319 11.58 3.68 -21.78
N GLY A 320 10.71 4.46 -22.42
CA GLY A 320 10.62 4.49 -23.88
C GLY A 320 11.90 4.98 -24.54
N GLN A 321 12.54 6.04 -24.01
CA GLN A 321 13.81 6.57 -24.49
C GLN A 321 14.98 5.58 -24.36
N LEU A 322 14.95 4.76 -23.32
CA LEU A 322 16.01 3.79 -23.00
C LEU A 322 15.75 2.39 -23.56
N SER A 323 14.59 2.12 -24.14
CA SER A 323 14.30 0.83 -24.78
C SER A 323 15.23 0.56 -25.95
N SER A 324 15.64 -0.69 -26.14
CA SER A 324 16.52 -1.11 -27.23
C SER A 324 15.83 -0.99 -28.58
N SER A 325 16.55 -0.45 -29.57
CA SER A 325 16.11 -0.39 -30.98
C SER A 325 16.79 -1.43 -31.87
N GLY A 326 17.18 -2.57 -31.30
CA GLY A 326 17.92 -3.64 -31.99
C GLY A 326 19.40 -3.74 -31.57
N GLU A 327 19.84 -2.92 -30.64
CA GLU A 327 21.19 -2.92 -30.07
C GLU A 327 21.30 -3.83 -28.83
N ALA A 328 20.28 -4.66 -28.54
CA ALA A 328 20.34 -5.59 -27.44
C ALA A 328 21.62 -6.42 -27.57
N GLY A 329 22.60 -6.07 -26.77
CA GLY A 329 23.84 -6.83 -26.66
C GLY A 329 23.50 -8.29 -26.35
N SER A 330 24.48 -9.15 -26.36
CA SER A 330 24.36 -10.59 -26.05
C SER A 330 23.93 -10.86 -24.60
N ALA A 331 23.01 -10.05 -24.06
CA ALA A 331 22.41 -10.26 -22.74
C ALA A 331 21.68 -11.60 -22.78
N ALA A 332 22.25 -12.60 -22.15
CA ALA A 332 21.67 -13.94 -22.14
C ALA A 332 21.85 -14.55 -20.75
N TRP A 333 20.81 -14.38 -19.94
CA TRP A 333 20.64 -15.25 -18.79
C TRP A 333 20.41 -16.68 -19.27
N PRO A 334 21.14 -17.69 -18.76
CA PRO A 334 20.80 -19.08 -19.02
C PRO A 334 19.38 -19.35 -18.53
N GLU A 335 18.49 -19.78 -19.42
CA GLU A 335 17.08 -20.08 -19.06
C GLU A 335 17.01 -21.09 -17.89
N ALA A 336 17.96 -22.02 -17.84
CA ALA A 336 18.08 -22.98 -16.75
C ALA A 336 18.29 -22.32 -15.38
N ALA A 337 19.04 -21.20 -15.30
CA ALA A 337 19.27 -20.47 -14.05
C ALA A 337 17.99 -19.73 -13.61
N LEU A 338 17.30 -19.08 -14.54
CA LEU A 338 16.03 -18.39 -14.26
C LEU A 338 14.95 -19.39 -13.83
N LYS A 339 14.88 -20.53 -14.52
CA LYS A 339 13.96 -21.61 -14.16
C LYS A 339 14.28 -22.18 -12.78
N ALA A 340 15.55 -22.45 -12.48
CA ALA A 340 15.96 -22.96 -11.16
C ALA A 340 15.58 -22.00 -10.02
N CYS A 341 15.72 -20.69 -10.22
CA CYS A 341 15.28 -19.67 -9.26
C CYS A 341 13.78 -19.77 -9.02
N ARG A 342 12.97 -19.77 -10.08
CA ARG A 342 11.50 -19.90 -9.96
C ARG A 342 11.08 -21.20 -9.28
N ASP A 343 11.71 -22.33 -9.65
CA ASP A 343 11.41 -23.64 -9.10
C ASP A 343 11.77 -23.72 -7.59
N GLU A 344 12.90 -23.14 -7.19
CA GLU A 344 13.32 -23.10 -5.79
C GLU A 344 12.30 -22.30 -4.94
N VAL A 345 11.90 -21.13 -5.39
CA VAL A 345 10.87 -20.33 -4.70
C VAL A 345 9.55 -21.10 -4.62
N ALA A 346 9.12 -21.72 -5.73
CA ALA A 346 7.90 -22.53 -5.77
C ALA A 346 7.95 -23.70 -4.78
N GLN A 347 9.11 -24.34 -4.58
CA GLN A 347 9.29 -25.39 -3.59
C GLN A 347 9.20 -24.86 -2.14
N ILE A 348 9.75 -23.68 -1.87
CA ILE A 348 9.67 -23.06 -0.55
C ILE A 348 8.21 -22.78 -0.17
N VAL A 349 7.45 -22.16 -1.07
CA VAL A 349 6.07 -21.72 -0.78
C VAL A 349 4.99 -22.74 -1.14
N ARG A 350 5.37 -23.97 -1.49
CA ARG A 350 4.41 -25.02 -1.84
C ARG A 350 3.47 -25.35 -0.69
N PRO A 351 2.18 -25.60 -0.96
CA PRO A 351 1.24 -26.11 0.02
C PRO A 351 1.72 -27.42 0.65
N ARG A 352 1.51 -27.59 1.95
CA ARG A 352 1.76 -28.83 2.68
C ARG A 352 0.44 -29.41 3.16
N THR A 353 0.42 -30.68 3.52
CA THR A 353 -0.75 -31.31 4.13
C THR A 353 -0.64 -31.15 5.65
N PRO A 354 -1.41 -30.26 6.27
CA PRO A 354 -1.35 -30.07 7.72
C PRO A 354 -2.06 -31.22 8.44
N PRO A 355 -1.66 -31.53 9.70
CA PRO A 355 -2.34 -32.53 10.51
C PRO A 355 -3.78 -32.11 10.87
N LYS A 356 -4.07 -30.81 10.91
CA LYS A 356 -5.40 -30.25 11.17
C LYS A 356 -5.52 -28.89 10.49
N GLY A 357 -6.77 -28.48 10.20
CA GLY A 357 -7.00 -27.16 9.59
C GLY A 357 -6.59 -27.09 8.13
N ILE A 358 -6.38 -25.87 7.66
CA ILE A 358 -6.06 -25.55 6.28
C ILE A 358 -4.60 -25.09 6.20
N SER A 359 -3.86 -25.54 5.18
CA SER A 359 -2.57 -24.97 4.83
C SER A 359 -2.72 -23.52 4.39
N PRO A 360 -2.07 -22.53 5.01
CA PRO A 360 -2.08 -21.15 4.53
C PRO A 360 -1.62 -21.03 3.07
N ALA A 361 -0.61 -21.78 2.65
CA ALA A 361 -0.14 -21.79 1.26
C ALA A 361 -1.20 -22.35 0.30
N ALA A 362 -1.95 -23.39 0.69
CA ALA A 362 -3.06 -23.92 -0.11
C ALA A 362 -4.21 -22.91 -0.23
N LEU A 363 -4.52 -22.20 0.86
CA LEU A 363 -5.50 -21.12 0.85
C LEU A 363 -5.09 -20.00 -0.13
N PHE A 364 -3.87 -19.52 -0.05
CA PHE A 364 -3.37 -18.48 -0.96
C PHE A 364 -3.30 -18.94 -2.41
N LYS A 365 -2.94 -20.21 -2.64
CA LYS A 365 -2.99 -20.78 -3.98
C LYS A 365 -4.42 -20.78 -4.54
N ALA A 366 -5.41 -21.17 -3.75
CA ALA A 366 -6.81 -21.15 -4.18
C ALA A 366 -7.33 -19.73 -4.49
N VAL A 367 -6.86 -18.72 -3.78
CA VAL A 367 -7.11 -17.30 -4.10
C VAL A 367 -6.38 -16.92 -5.39
N SER A 368 -5.08 -17.22 -5.50
CA SER A 368 -4.24 -16.88 -6.64
C SER A 368 -4.72 -17.49 -7.96
N ASP A 369 -5.22 -18.74 -7.93
CA ASP A 369 -5.73 -19.44 -9.11
C ASP A 369 -7.01 -18.80 -9.68
N ARG A 370 -7.71 -17.98 -8.88
CA ARG A 370 -8.96 -17.30 -9.27
C ARG A 370 -8.80 -15.81 -9.56
N ILE A 371 -7.64 -15.25 -9.22
CA ILE A 371 -7.43 -13.80 -9.32
C ILE A 371 -7.48 -13.34 -10.79
N ALA A 372 -8.29 -12.33 -11.06
CA ALA A 372 -8.35 -11.64 -12.35
C ALA A 372 -7.73 -10.24 -12.23
N PRO A 373 -7.35 -9.59 -13.34
CA PRO A 373 -6.66 -8.29 -13.31
C PRO A 373 -7.42 -7.16 -12.61
N ASP A 374 -8.73 -7.20 -12.59
CA ASP A 374 -9.62 -6.21 -11.96
C ASP A 374 -9.75 -6.35 -10.44
N TRP A 375 -9.38 -7.50 -9.87
CA TRP A 375 -9.51 -7.73 -8.43
C TRP A 375 -8.62 -6.80 -7.61
N LYS A 376 -9.04 -6.55 -6.35
CA LYS A 376 -8.23 -5.93 -5.32
C LYS A 376 -8.08 -6.87 -4.12
N LEU A 377 -6.86 -7.02 -3.67
CA LEU A 377 -6.52 -7.79 -2.48
C LEU A 377 -5.95 -6.84 -1.43
N THR A 378 -6.41 -6.97 -0.21
CA THR A 378 -5.78 -6.32 0.93
C THR A 378 -5.24 -7.37 1.88
N VAL A 379 -4.00 -7.20 2.35
CA VAL A 379 -3.34 -8.18 3.21
C VAL A 379 -2.84 -7.51 4.47
N ASP A 380 -3.22 -8.06 5.62
CA ASP A 380 -2.79 -7.56 6.92
C ASP A 380 -1.40 -8.03 7.32
N VAL A 381 -0.86 -7.44 8.37
CA VAL A 381 0.49 -7.72 8.87
C VAL A 381 0.53 -9.02 9.68
N GLY A 382 1.49 -9.87 9.38
CA GLY A 382 1.67 -11.16 10.06
C GLY A 382 2.45 -12.16 9.22
N ALA A 383 2.53 -13.39 9.69
CA ALA A 383 3.13 -14.51 8.99
C ALA A 383 2.46 -14.73 7.62
N HIS A 384 1.14 -14.65 7.59
CA HIS A 384 0.33 -14.79 6.38
C HIS A 384 0.70 -13.76 5.31
N ARG A 385 1.07 -12.51 5.67
CA ARG A 385 1.50 -11.50 4.70
C ARG A 385 2.78 -11.91 3.97
N ILE A 386 3.76 -12.40 4.73
CA ILE A 386 5.05 -12.81 4.17
C ILE A 386 4.84 -13.92 3.14
N LEU A 387 4.03 -14.92 3.49
CA LEU A 387 3.72 -16.02 2.59
C LEU A 387 2.86 -15.56 1.39
N ALA A 388 1.83 -14.73 1.61
CA ALA A 388 0.97 -14.23 0.55
C ALA A 388 1.74 -13.50 -0.56
N ASN A 389 2.80 -12.76 -0.21
CA ASN A 389 3.63 -12.06 -1.19
C ASN A 389 4.32 -12.99 -2.21
N HIS A 390 4.55 -14.23 -1.85
CA HIS A 390 5.19 -15.20 -2.74
C HIS A 390 4.19 -16.21 -3.33
N ALA A 391 3.12 -16.54 -2.60
CA ALA A 391 2.12 -17.51 -3.01
C ALA A 391 1.02 -16.92 -3.92
N VAL A 392 0.70 -15.62 -3.77
CA VAL A 392 -0.28 -14.93 -4.61
C VAL A 392 0.42 -14.23 -5.77
N LYS A 393 0.01 -14.54 -7.00
CA LYS A 393 0.51 -13.90 -8.22
C LYS A 393 -0.41 -12.76 -8.63
N CYS A 394 0.13 -11.55 -8.74
CA CYS A 394 -0.60 -10.37 -9.20
C CYS A 394 -0.54 -10.25 -10.73
N ARG A 395 -1.66 -9.80 -11.32
CA ARG A 395 -1.88 -9.69 -12.77
C ARG A 395 -1.94 -8.25 -13.26
N SER A 396 -2.12 -7.30 -12.33
CA SER A 396 -2.24 -5.87 -12.64
C SER A 396 -1.62 -5.01 -11.54
N PRO A 397 -1.18 -3.78 -11.87
CA PRO A 397 -0.61 -2.85 -10.89
C PRO A 397 -1.64 -2.46 -9.81
N GLY A 398 -1.15 -2.24 -8.59
CA GLY A 398 -2.00 -1.85 -7.47
C GLY A 398 -3.08 -2.88 -7.09
N GLN A 399 -2.89 -4.14 -7.47
CA GLN A 399 -3.82 -5.22 -7.15
C GLN A 399 -3.70 -5.68 -5.70
N LEU A 400 -2.49 -5.62 -5.12
CA LEU A 400 -2.20 -6.02 -3.75
C LEU A 400 -1.88 -4.81 -2.88
N LEU A 401 -2.76 -4.52 -1.93
CA LEU A 401 -2.61 -3.44 -0.95
C LEU A 401 -2.20 -4.01 0.41
N GLN A 402 -1.20 -3.43 1.04
CA GLN A 402 -0.70 -3.89 2.33
C GLN A 402 0.10 -2.78 3.04
N SER A 403 0.11 -2.79 4.37
CA SER A 403 0.94 -1.87 5.14
C SER A 403 2.36 -2.40 5.24
N ASN A 404 3.32 -1.67 4.70
CA ASN A 404 4.71 -2.12 4.55
C ASN A 404 5.70 -1.32 5.37
N GLY A 405 5.71 -0.02 5.20
CA GLY A 405 6.70 0.83 5.84
C GLY A 405 6.54 0.87 7.36
N LEU A 406 5.32 1.07 7.82
CA LEU A 406 5.01 1.07 9.26
C LEU A 406 4.57 -0.30 9.77
N CYS A 407 4.09 -1.19 8.91
CA CYS A 407 3.60 -2.51 9.27
C CYS A 407 2.48 -2.48 10.32
N CYS A 408 1.49 -1.61 10.12
CA CYS A 408 0.33 -1.52 11.00
C CYS A 408 -0.54 -2.77 10.93
N MET A 409 -0.80 -3.41 12.06
CA MET A 409 -1.86 -4.41 12.19
C MET A 409 -3.24 -3.74 12.10
N GLY A 410 -4.24 -4.47 11.56
CA GLY A 410 -5.58 -3.94 11.37
C GLY A 410 -5.77 -3.12 10.10
N TYR A 411 -4.88 -3.26 9.13
CA TYR A 411 -4.93 -2.55 7.85
C TYR A 411 -5.95 -3.14 6.86
N ALA A 412 -6.03 -4.48 6.76
CA ALA A 412 -6.66 -5.14 5.62
C ALA A 412 -8.17 -4.87 5.49
N VAL A 413 -8.93 -4.93 6.57
CA VAL A 413 -10.40 -4.74 6.53
C VAL A 413 -10.76 -3.29 6.18
N PRO A 414 -10.22 -2.25 6.84
CA PRO A 414 -10.44 -0.87 6.41
C PRO A 414 -9.99 -0.60 4.99
N ALA A 415 -8.81 -1.09 4.59
CA ALA A 415 -8.31 -0.94 3.24
C ALA A 415 -9.21 -1.61 2.19
N ALA A 416 -9.83 -2.76 2.51
CA ALA A 416 -10.80 -3.41 1.63
C ALA A 416 -12.08 -2.56 1.46
N ILE A 417 -12.55 -1.92 2.54
CA ILE A 417 -13.67 -0.97 2.46
C ILE A 417 -13.30 0.18 1.52
N GLY A 418 -12.13 0.81 1.72
CA GLY A 418 -11.62 1.87 0.84
C GLY A 418 -11.46 1.40 -0.62
N ALA A 419 -10.89 0.22 -0.82
CA ALA A 419 -10.72 -0.36 -2.15
C ALA A 419 -12.05 -0.62 -2.86
N GLN A 420 -13.06 -1.13 -2.15
CA GLN A 420 -14.38 -1.38 -2.74
C GLN A 420 -15.12 -0.07 -3.08
N LEU A 421 -14.91 0.98 -2.29
CA LEU A 421 -15.42 2.32 -2.61
C LEU A 421 -14.76 2.90 -3.86
N ALA A 422 -13.46 2.69 -4.03
CA ALA A 422 -12.71 3.16 -5.20
C ALA A 422 -12.99 2.31 -6.46
N CYS A 423 -13.28 1.02 -6.30
CA CYS A 423 -13.51 0.06 -7.37
C CYS A 423 -14.83 -0.71 -7.12
N PRO A 424 -16.01 -0.09 -7.30
CA PRO A 424 -17.29 -0.67 -6.89
C PRO A 424 -17.64 -1.98 -7.59
N ASP A 425 -17.19 -2.17 -8.82
CA ASP A 425 -17.47 -3.36 -9.63
C ASP A 425 -16.47 -4.49 -9.43
N ALA A 426 -15.29 -4.19 -8.90
CA ALA A 426 -14.22 -5.17 -8.70
C ALA A 426 -14.52 -6.11 -7.51
N PRO A 427 -14.17 -7.39 -7.58
CA PRO A 427 -14.07 -8.23 -6.40
C PRO A 427 -12.95 -7.73 -5.46
N VAL A 428 -13.29 -7.55 -4.18
CA VAL A 428 -12.33 -7.13 -3.15
C VAL A 428 -12.23 -8.20 -2.07
N VAL A 429 -11.01 -8.68 -1.80
CA VAL A 429 -10.74 -9.73 -0.82
C VAL A 429 -9.75 -9.21 0.22
N ALA A 430 -10.14 -9.24 1.49
CA ALA A 430 -9.26 -8.96 2.62
C ALA A 430 -8.72 -10.27 3.20
N LEU A 431 -7.40 -10.43 3.23
CA LEU A 431 -6.69 -11.53 3.87
C LEU A 431 -6.16 -11.03 5.21
N VAL A 432 -6.77 -11.44 6.30
CA VAL A 432 -6.52 -10.86 7.61
C VAL A 432 -6.23 -11.95 8.65
N GLY A 433 -5.20 -11.77 9.46
CA GLY A 433 -4.96 -12.65 10.62
C GLY A 433 -5.97 -12.38 11.74
N ASP A 434 -6.25 -13.38 12.55
CA ASP A 434 -7.20 -13.30 13.67
C ASP A 434 -6.88 -12.16 14.66
N GLY A 435 -5.61 -11.97 15.01
CA GLY A 435 -5.17 -10.85 15.86
C GLY A 435 -5.40 -9.47 15.23
N CYS A 436 -5.19 -9.35 13.90
CA CYS A 436 -5.46 -8.11 13.17
C CYS A 436 -6.96 -7.86 13.05
N MET A 437 -7.75 -8.91 12.82
CA MET A 437 -9.21 -8.83 12.75
C MET A 437 -9.81 -8.28 14.05
N LEU A 438 -9.29 -8.70 15.20
CA LEU A 438 -9.74 -8.18 16.50
C LEU A 438 -9.50 -6.69 16.67
N MET A 439 -8.50 -6.12 16.02
CA MET A 439 -8.21 -4.67 16.10
C MET A 439 -9.19 -3.82 15.28
N THR A 440 -9.83 -4.38 14.26
CA THR A 440 -10.66 -3.64 13.30
C THR A 440 -12.03 -4.25 13.06
N ALA A 441 -12.44 -5.19 13.90
CA ALA A 441 -13.76 -5.83 13.83
C ALA A 441 -14.93 -4.81 13.88
N GLY A 442 -14.73 -3.66 14.53
CA GLY A 442 -15.68 -2.55 14.56
C GLY A 442 -16.02 -1.97 13.18
N GLU A 443 -15.18 -2.19 12.15
CA GLU A 443 -15.44 -1.71 10.79
C GLU A 443 -16.34 -2.67 9.97
N LEU A 444 -16.59 -3.89 10.43
CA LEU A 444 -17.50 -4.82 9.75
C LEU A 444 -18.92 -4.27 9.56
N PRO A 445 -19.55 -3.64 10.58
CA PRO A 445 -20.86 -3.00 10.40
C PRO A 445 -20.84 -1.93 9.29
N LEU A 446 -19.74 -1.19 9.13
CA LEU A 446 -19.62 -0.18 8.08
C LEU A 446 -19.69 -0.80 6.67
N ALA A 447 -19.04 -1.95 6.46
CA ALA A 447 -19.13 -2.66 5.19
C ALA A 447 -20.57 -3.06 4.86
N ALA A 448 -21.33 -3.53 5.87
CA ALA A 448 -22.74 -3.86 5.73
C ALA A 448 -23.64 -2.63 5.49
N GLU A 449 -23.43 -1.55 6.26
CA GLU A 449 -24.14 -0.26 6.12
C GLU A 449 -23.99 0.32 4.69
N LEU A 450 -22.81 0.18 4.11
CA LEU A 450 -22.51 0.67 2.77
C LEU A 450 -22.87 -0.32 1.65
N GLY A 451 -23.33 -1.52 2.00
CA GLY A 451 -23.67 -2.58 1.04
C GLY A 451 -22.49 -3.09 0.22
N LEU A 452 -21.28 -3.08 0.78
CA LEU A 452 -20.05 -3.44 0.07
C LEU A 452 -19.88 -4.96 0.00
N PRO A 453 -19.73 -5.56 -1.19
CA PRO A 453 -19.63 -7.02 -1.36
C PRO A 453 -18.19 -7.54 -1.11
N ILE A 454 -17.53 -7.04 -0.07
CA ILE A 454 -16.17 -7.48 0.26
C ILE A 454 -16.17 -8.90 0.85
N ILE A 455 -15.11 -9.64 0.57
CA ILE A 455 -14.86 -10.96 1.15
C ILE A 455 -13.71 -10.85 2.15
N VAL A 456 -14.00 -11.09 3.42
CA VAL A 456 -13.00 -11.09 4.49
C VAL A 456 -12.65 -12.52 4.83
N VAL A 457 -11.41 -12.92 4.58
CA VAL A 457 -10.87 -14.24 4.93
C VAL A 457 -9.99 -14.09 6.17
N VAL A 458 -10.46 -14.60 7.29
CA VAL A 458 -9.72 -14.59 8.55
C VAL A 458 -8.88 -15.85 8.65
N LEU A 459 -7.55 -15.69 8.61
CA LEU A 459 -6.62 -16.78 8.88
C LEU A 459 -6.51 -16.94 10.40
N ASN A 460 -7.24 -17.91 10.95
CA ASN A 460 -7.44 -18.12 12.38
C ASN A 460 -6.57 -19.27 12.87
N ASP A 461 -5.47 -18.95 13.52
CA ASP A 461 -4.56 -19.92 14.16
C ASP A 461 -4.44 -19.73 15.70
N GLY A 462 -5.14 -18.76 16.27
CA GLY A 462 -5.18 -18.47 17.70
C GLY A 462 -3.88 -17.88 18.25
N ALA A 463 -3.07 -17.24 17.41
CA ALA A 463 -1.77 -16.73 17.83
C ALA A 463 -1.27 -15.53 17.03
N LEU A 464 -0.36 -14.76 17.62
CA LEU A 464 0.53 -13.85 16.90
C LEU A 464 1.68 -14.67 16.28
N SER A 465 1.36 -15.47 15.27
CA SER A 465 2.24 -16.52 14.73
C SER A 465 3.60 -16.02 14.26
N LEU A 466 3.69 -14.82 13.65
CA LEU A 466 4.99 -14.23 13.28
C LEU A 466 5.90 -14.01 14.50
N ILE A 467 5.35 -13.53 15.60
CA ILE A 467 6.13 -13.29 16.83
C ILE A 467 6.49 -14.62 17.50
N LYS A 468 5.56 -15.57 17.52
CA LYS A 468 5.80 -16.93 18.03
C LYS A 468 6.94 -17.62 17.27
N LEU A 469 6.99 -17.49 15.95
CA LEU A 469 8.08 -17.98 15.10
C LEU A 469 9.41 -17.30 15.42
N LYS A 470 9.41 -15.98 15.62
CA LYS A 470 10.63 -15.25 16.02
C LYS A 470 11.14 -15.72 17.38
N GLN A 471 10.25 -15.92 18.36
CA GLN A 471 10.61 -16.49 19.67
C GLN A 471 11.23 -17.87 19.51
N ALA A 472 10.65 -18.74 18.69
CA ALA A 472 11.19 -20.08 18.43
C ALA A 472 12.59 -20.03 17.77
N LYS A 473 12.81 -19.15 16.78
CA LYS A 473 14.14 -18.93 16.16
C LYS A 473 15.18 -18.41 17.16
N MET A 474 14.74 -17.65 18.16
CA MET A 474 15.59 -17.18 19.28
C MET A 474 15.70 -18.19 20.41
N GLN A 475 15.19 -19.42 20.26
CA GLN A 475 15.14 -20.47 21.27
C GLN A 475 14.41 -20.06 22.57
N MET A 476 13.44 -19.14 22.43
CA MET A 476 12.60 -18.68 23.54
C MET A 476 11.29 -19.48 23.58
N ALA A 477 10.83 -19.81 24.80
CA ALA A 477 9.48 -20.34 24.97
C ALA A 477 8.42 -19.31 24.55
N PRO A 478 7.30 -19.72 23.92
CA PRO A 478 6.23 -18.81 23.55
C PRO A 478 5.68 -18.04 24.75
N ARG A 479 5.61 -16.71 24.65
CA ARG A 479 5.08 -15.82 25.71
C ARG A 479 4.25 -14.70 25.08
N ALA A 480 3.05 -14.48 25.62
CA ALA A 480 2.14 -13.40 25.23
C ALA A 480 1.78 -13.39 23.72
N VAL A 481 1.72 -14.56 23.10
CA VAL A 481 1.46 -14.70 21.66
C VAL A 481 0.23 -15.57 21.36
N ASP A 482 -0.16 -16.45 22.28
CA ASP A 482 -1.34 -17.30 22.14
C ASP A 482 -2.58 -16.63 22.74
N PHE A 483 -3.71 -16.72 22.07
CA PHE A 483 -4.99 -16.21 22.55
C PHE A 483 -6.16 -17.05 22.03
N LYS A 484 -7.32 -16.92 22.66
CA LYS A 484 -8.56 -17.52 22.17
C LYS A 484 -9.34 -16.46 21.41
N GLY A 485 -9.40 -16.59 20.10
CA GLY A 485 -10.24 -15.75 19.26
C GLY A 485 -11.72 -16.09 19.40
N PRO A 486 -12.62 -15.17 19.04
CA PRO A 486 -14.05 -15.48 18.89
C PRO A 486 -14.31 -16.35 17.66
N ARG A 487 -15.56 -16.74 17.47
CA ARG A 487 -16.08 -17.27 16.23
C ARG A 487 -16.24 -16.09 15.26
N PHE A 488 -15.31 -15.90 14.34
CA PHE A 488 -15.33 -14.76 13.41
C PHE A 488 -16.47 -14.85 12.39
N ASP A 489 -16.91 -16.05 12.05
CA ASP A 489 -18.12 -16.27 11.26
C ASP A 489 -19.38 -15.73 11.94
N LEU A 490 -19.56 -16.01 13.24
CA LEU A 490 -20.69 -15.48 14.03
C LEU A 490 -20.57 -13.97 14.24
N MET A 491 -19.35 -13.47 14.45
CA MET A 491 -19.09 -12.03 14.50
C MET A 491 -19.49 -11.35 13.19
N GLY A 492 -19.12 -11.92 12.04
CA GLY A 492 -19.54 -11.45 10.73
C GLY A 492 -21.06 -11.43 10.57
N GLN A 493 -21.74 -12.50 10.99
CA GLN A 493 -23.21 -12.58 10.95
C GLN A 493 -23.85 -11.49 11.82
N ALA A 494 -23.34 -11.26 13.03
CA ALA A 494 -23.82 -10.19 13.91
C ALA A 494 -23.66 -8.79 13.31
N CYS A 495 -22.69 -8.61 12.40
CA CYS A 495 -22.41 -7.37 11.67
C CYS A 495 -23.07 -7.30 10.28
N GLY A 496 -23.95 -8.26 9.92
CA GLY A 496 -24.68 -8.24 8.65
C GLY A 496 -23.99 -8.97 7.49
N ALA A 497 -22.87 -9.67 7.71
CA ALA A 497 -22.23 -10.49 6.71
C ALA A 497 -22.82 -11.90 6.60
N VAL A 498 -22.56 -12.57 5.48
CA VAL A 498 -22.64 -14.04 5.40
C VAL A 498 -21.41 -14.59 6.13
N GLY A 499 -21.60 -15.20 7.30
CA GLY A 499 -20.50 -15.77 8.09
C GLY A 499 -20.38 -17.27 7.84
N VAL A 500 -19.19 -17.75 7.50
CA VAL A 500 -18.89 -19.17 7.23
C VAL A 500 -17.61 -19.58 7.93
N ARG A 501 -17.65 -20.66 8.73
CA ARG A 501 -16.45 -21.28 9.30
C ARG A 501 -16.00 -22.45 8.45
N VAL A 502 -14.73 -22.54 8.17
CA VAL A 502 -14.12 -23.59 7.35
C VAL A 502 -12.88 -24.17 8.05
N GLU A 503 -12.76 -25.50 8.02
CA GLU A 503 -11.68 -26.25 8.70
C GLU A 503 -10.90 -27.15 7.73
N THR A 504 -11.36 -27.22 6.46
CA THR A 504 -10.69 -28.00 5.41
C THR A 504 -10.56 -27.18 4.14
N GLN A 505 -9.56 -27.53 3.31
CA GLN A 505 -9.32 -26.86 2.02
C GLN A 505 -10.57 -26.91 1.11
N ALA A 506 -11.26 -28.04 1.04
CA ALA A 506 -12.46 -28.18 0.21
C ALA A 506 -13.60 -27.27 0.69
N GLN A 507 -13.79 -27.13 2.02
CA GLN A 507 -14.77 -26.20 2.57
C GLN A 507 -14.42 -24.76 2.22
N PHE A 508 -13.13 -24.38 2.32
CA PHE A 508 -12.66 -23.05 1.95
C PHE A 508 -12.93 -22.74 0.47
N GLU A 509 -12.53 -23.62 -0.43
CA GLU A 509 -12.71 -23.42 -1.87
C GLU A 509 -14.17 -23.27 -2.25
N LYS A 510 -15.07 -24.05 -1.62
CA LYS A 510 -16.52 -23.94 -1.80
C LYS A 510 -17.05 -22.60 -1.29
N ALA A 511 -16.74 -22.24 -0.04
CA ALA A 511 -17.20 -20.99 0.57
C ALA A 511 -16.69 -19.76 -0.17
N PHE A 512 -15.44 -19.80 -0.63
CA PHE A 512 -14.84 -18.72 -1.39
C PHE A 512 -15.49 -18.55 -2.77
N ALA A 513 -15.77 -19.65 -3.48
CA ALA A 513 -16.48 -19.62 -4.75
C ALA A 513 -17.92 -19.09 -4.61
N GLU A 514 -18.63 -19.49 -3.54
CA GLU A 514 -19.97 -19.00 -3.23
C GLU A 514 -19.96 -17.50 -2.89
N ALA A 515 -18.97 -17.03 -2.12
CA ALA A 515 -18.80 -15.61 -1.79
C ALA A 515 -18.58 -14.76 -3.05
N LEU A 516 -17.72 -15.21 -3.96
CA LEU A 516 -17.46 -14.54 -5.24
C LEU A 516 -18.71 -14.46 -6.12
N SER A 517 -19.46 -15.55 -6.22
CA SER A 517 -20.64 -15.61 -7.09
C SER A 517 -21.83 -14.83 -6.53
N SER A 518 -22.00 -14.83 -5.21
CA SER A 518 -23.13 -14.16 -4.55
C SER A 518 -23.01 -12.65 -4.51
N ARG A 519 -21.79 -12.10 -4.62
CA ARG A 519 -21.51 -10.66 -4.46
C ARG A 519 -22.10 -10.08 -3.17
N LYS A 520 -22.04 -10.85 -2.07
CA LYS A 520 -22.49 -10.42 -0.74
C LYS A 520 -21.28 -10.20 0.17
N PHE A 521 -21.42 -9.26 1.10
CA PHE A 521 -20.48 -9.12 2.20
C PHE A 521 -20.35 -10.46 2.92
N THR A 522 -19.14 -11.04 2.94
CA THR A 522 -18.90 -12.38 3.48
C THR A 522 -17.68 -12.36 4.40
N VAL A 523 -17.79 -13.05 5.55
CA VAL A 523 -16.68 -13.32 6.48
C VAL A 523 -16.44 -14.83 6.52
N ILE A 524 -15.27 -15.27 6.09
CA ILE A 524 -14.82 -16.67 6.13
C ILE A 524 -13.83 -16.83 7.29
N ASP A 525 -14.24 -17.52 8.35
CA ASP A 525 -13.39 -17.91 9.48
C ASP A 525 -12.63 -19.19 9.12
N ALA A 526 -11.44 -19.05 8.54
CA ALA A 526 -10.62 -20.15 8.07
C ALA A 526 -9.64 -20.62 9.17
N ILE A 527 -9.87 -21.82 9.68
CA ILE A 527 -8.97 -22.44 10.68
C ILE A 527 -7.73 -22.96 9.98
N VAL A 528 -6.61 -22.28 10.19
CA VAL A 528 -5.34 -22.62 9.54
C VAL A 528 -4.36 -23.28 10.50
N ASP A 529 -3.46 -24.10 9.96
CA ASP A 529 -2.32 -24.65 10.70
C ASP A 529 -1.07 -23.82 10.41
N PRO A 530 -0.49 -23.11 11.41
CA PRO A 530 0.67 -22.25 11.19
C PRO A 530 2.00 -23.01 11.06
N ALA A 531 2.01 -24.34 11.18
CA ALA A 531 3.25 -25.13 11.26
C ALA A 531 4.16 -24.93 10.02
N GLU A 532 3.57 -24.77 8.83
CA GLU A 532 4.33 -24.58 7.59
C GLU A 532 5.06 -23.23 7.49
N TYR A 533 4.62 -22.20 8.24
CA TYR A 533 5.29 -20.90 8.23
C TYR A 533 6.77 -20.98 8.65
N MET A 534 7.14 -21.92 9.53
CA MET A 534 8.52 -22.07 10.00
C MET A 534 9.51 -22.37 8.87
N GLU A 535 9.06 -23.06 7.83
CA GLU A 535 9.89 -23.49 6.71
C GLU A 535 9.75 -22.58 5.47
N GLN A 536 8.79 -21.66 5.49
CA GLN A 536 8.46 -20.77 4.38
C GLN A 536 8.89 -19.31 4.60
N MET A 537 9.35 -18.96 5.83
CA MET A 537 9.64 -17.56 6.21
C MET A 537 10.97 -17.36 6.92
#